data_88c432af299eb97672b5ef996db90f89
#
_entry.id   88c432af299eb97672b5ef996db90f89
#
_cell.length_a   1.000
_cell.length_b   1.000
_cell.length_c   1.000
_cell.angle_alpha   90.00
_cell.angle_beta   90.00
_cell.angle_gamma   90.00
#
_symmetry.space_group_name_H-M   'P 1'
#
loop_
_entity.id
_entity.type
_entity.pdbx_description
1 polymer ?
#
loop_
_entity_poly.entity_id
_entity_poly.type
_entity_poly.pdbx_seq_one_letter_code
_entity_poly.pdbx_strand_id
1 'polypeptide(L)'
;MTSRNLRAFSQWSLAAAVLLFNALAASAQDLSNQSIASTTAPVMFQFVVTPDIGSIGSLSADSENNIWATALTNSVALHFNGSTWTKSAMAKASRVNKVAVISPTNVWAVGQGTNDKFSQIQRFNGSAWRVVPSPHFTNGESLNSLKAVAPNNIFAVGVSLDGLKNRLPLVEHFDGSKWNVVVVPNITGGELTDIAAISPSDIWAVGATGGATPAALTLHFNGQQWSRVSAPSASLLAVTALATNNVWAAGVQLGRGPVIEHWNGTAWKVVTSPTIDASAVLNSIRAISPNDIWAAGCNACGDVGGSNPALIEHWDGTAWSINPSPVQLGGLAANALLTFPLTKRIYVGGFAFSSFGASSFLMEGVE
;
A
#
# COMPACT_ATOMS: atom_id res chain seq x y z
N MET A 1 77.99 11.74 19.05
CA MET A 1 76.77 11.22 18.37
C MET A 1 75.56 11.83 19.08
N THR A 2 75.31 12.89 18.84
CA THR A 2 74.68 13.90 17.99
C THR A 2 73.19 13.92 18.13
N SER A 3 72.78 14.95 18.80
CA SER A 3 71.44 15.44 19.19
C SER A 3 70.51 15.78 17.99
N ARG A 4 70.00 14.77 17.24
CA ARG A 4 69.10 15.02 16.09
C ARG A 4 67.74 14.28 16.09
N ASN A 5 67.46 13.54 17.14
CA ASN A 5 66.20 12.68 17.17
C ASN A 5 65.14 13.12 18.17
N LEU A 6 65.15 14.34 18.68
CA LEU A 6 64.17 14.81 19.68
C LEU A 6 63.23 15.92 19.17
N ARG A 7 63.27 16.26 17.87
CA ARG A 7 62.34 17.27 17.32
C ARG A 7 61.26 16.74 16.37
N ALA A 8 61.17 15.42 16.13
CA ALA A 8 60.17 14.84 15.25
C ALA A 8 58.89 14.34 15.98
N PHE A 9 58.90 14.29 17.32
CA PHE A 9 57.79 13.77 18.09
C PHE A 9 56.76 14.83 18.56
N SER A 10 57.03 16.12 18.38
CA SER A 10 56.10 17.18 18.88
C SER A 10 55.18 17.78 17.82
N GLN A 11 55.32 17.42 16.53
CA GLN A 11 54.46 17.94 15.48
C GLN A 11 53.31 16.98 15.07
N TRP A 12 53.38 15.71 15.49
CA TRP A 12 52.32 14.74 15.19
C TRP A 12 51.15 14.73 16.23
N SER A 13 51.40 15.29 17.41
CA SER A 13 50.36 15.33 18.47
C SER A 13 49.33 16.46 18.27
N LEU A 14 49.71 17.58 17.62
CA LEU A 14 48.74 18.65 17.37
C LEU A 14 47.84 18.38 16.14
N ALA A 15 48.38 17.74 15.09
CA ALA A 15 47.61 17.38 13.91
C ALA A 15 46.58 16.27 14.21
N ALA A 16 46.93 15.31 15.05
CA ALA A 16 46.03 14.25 15.49
C ALA A 16 44.90 14.76 16.40
N ALA A 17 45.20 15.74 17.27
CA ALA A 17 44.20 16.38 18.13
C ALA A 17 43.23 17.25 17.35
N VAL A 18 43.71 17.98 16.31
CA VAL A 18 42.84 18.79 15.44
C VAL A 18 41.96 17.91 14.54
N LEU A 19 42.46 16.77 14.08
CA LEU A 19 41.64 15.79 13.30
C LEU A 19 40.62 15.08 14.15
N LEU A 20 40.92 14.78 15.41
CA LEU A 20 39.94 14.21 16.36
C LEU A 20 38.87 15.23 16.75
N PHE A 21 39.22 16.52 16.92
CA PHE A 21 38.24 17.57 17.22
C PHE A 21 37.33 17.87 16.02
N ASN A 22 37.83 17.83 14.79
CA ASN A 22 37.03 18.00 13.60
C ASN A 22 36.16 16.78 13.31
N ALA A 23 36.62 15.57 13.61
CA ALA A 23 35.81 14.35 13.51
C ALA A 23 34.68 14.30 14.56
N LEU A 24 34.94 14.77 15.79
CA LEU A 24 33.90 14.90 16.84
C LEU A 24 32.93 16.05 16.54
N ALA A 25 33.35 17.15 15.93
CA ALA A 25 32.49 18.23 15.51
C ALA A 25 31.59 17.83 14.29
N ALA A 26 32.14 17.06 13.34
CA ALA A 26 31.37 16.52 12.23
C ALA A 26 30.34 15.48 12.69
N SER A 27 30.68 14.61 13.65
CA SER A 27 29.72 13.67 14.24
C SER A 27 28.63 14.36 15.09
N ALA A 28 28.95 15.49 15.73
CA ALA A 28 27.97 16.28 16.47
C ALA A 28 27.04 17.09 15.55
N GLN A 29 27.49 17.50 14.34
CA GLN A 29 26.64 18.13 13.35
C GLN A 29 25.77 17.13 12.58
N ASP A 30 26.25 15.89 12.40
CA ASP A 30 25.44 14.81 11.82
C ASP A 30 24.32 14.35 12.77
N LEU A 31 24.56 14.41 14.08
CA LEU A 31 23.54 14.14 15.11
C LEU A 31 22.52 15.27 15.26
N SER A 32 22.83 16.51 14.85
CA SER A 32 21.87 17.62 14.88
C SER A 32 20.94 17.68 13.68
N ASN A 33 21.23 16.92 12.60
CA ASN A 33 20.38 16.74 11.42
C ASN A 33 19.55 15.45 11.43
N GLN A 34 19.65 14.63 12.48
CA GLN A 34 18.66 13.59 12.70
C GLN A 34 17.37 14.28 13.13
N SER A 35 16.33 14.20 12.28
CA SER A 35 14.98 14.60 12.59
C SER A 35 14.64 14.14 14.01
N ILE A 36 14.03 15.01 14.80
CA ILE A 36 13.48 14.69 16.12
C ILE A 36 12.67 13.41 15.92
N ALA A 37 13.20 12.29 16.43
CA ALA A 37 12.51 11.01 16.38
C ALA A 37 11.15 11.19 17.05
N SER A 38 10.09 10.69 16.44
CA SER A 38 8.76 10.60 17.04
C SER A 38 8.89 10.19 18.50
N THR A 39 8.23 10.91 19.41
CA THR A 39 8.27 10.64 20.84
C THR A 39 7.47 9.39 21.21
N THR A 40 6.76 8.79 20.27
CA THR A 40 6.04 7.53 20.47
C THR A 40 6.97 6.33 20.25
N ALA A 41 6.93 5.37 21.18
CA ALA A 41 7.68 4.13 21.02
C ALA A 41 7.22 3.39 19.75
N PRO A 42 8.15 2.75 19.01
CA PRO A 42 7.77 2.02 17.81
C PRO A 42 6.82 0.86 18.15
N VAL A 43 5.83 0.62 17.31
CA VAL A 43 4.93 -0.52 17.42
C VAL A 43 5.70 -1.81 17.16
N MET A 44 5.58 -2.75 18.08
CA MET A 44 6.20 -4.07 17.95
C MET A 44 5.28 -5.01 17.19
N PHE A 45 5.65 -5.34 15.96
CA PHE A 45 4.94 -6.33 15.16
C PHE A 45 5.36 -7.75 15.49
N GLN A 46 4.40 -8.67 15.51
CA GLN A 46 4.60 -10.10 15.69
C GLN A 46 3.92 -10.89 14.57
N PHE A 47 4.51 -12.01 14.15
CA PHE A 47 3.89 -12.89 13.17
C PHE A 47 2.66 -13.58 13.76
N VAL A 48 1.58 -13.56 12.98
CA VAL A 48 0.34 -14.30 13.26
C VAL A 48 0.37 -15.62 12.51
N VAL A 49 0.12 -16.71 13.20
CA VAL A 49 0.04 -18.04 12.58
C VAL A 49 -1.24 -18.13 11.75
N THR A 50 -1.09 -18.32 10.45
CA THR A 50 -2.19 -18.50 9.52
C THR A 50 -1.92 -19.67 8.58
N PRO A 51 -2.96 -20.31 8.01
CA PRO A 51 -2.76 -21.23 6.90
C PRO A 51 -2.12 -20.51 5.70
N ASP A 52 -1.05 -21.08 5.13
CA ASP A 52 -0.37 -20.49 3.98
C ASP A 52 -1.28 -20.46 2.74
N ILE A 53 -1.34 -19.31 2.07
CA ILE A 53 -2.07 -19.07 0.81
C ILE A 53 -1.16 -18.52 -0.30
N GLY A 54 0.17 -18.57 -0.09
CA GLY A 54 1.20 -18.11 -1.03
C GLY A 54 1.53 -16.64 -0.92
N SER A 55 0.55 -15.75 -0.96
CA SER A 55 0.75 -14.29 -0.84
C SER A 55 -0.55 -13.63 -0.42
N ILE A 56 -0.54 -12.85 0.65
CA ILE A 56 -1.66 -11.98 1.00
C ILE A 56 -1.59 -10.72 0.11
N GLY A 57 -2.59 -10.53 -0.73
CA GLY A 57 -2.72 -9.36 -1.60
C GLY A 57 -3.60 -8.26 -1.02
N SER A 58 -4.60 -8.62 -0.21
CA SER A 58 -5.55 -7.67 0.36
C SER A 58 -6.07 -8.13 1.71
N LEU A 59 -6.33 -7.15 2.60
CA LEU A 59 -6.96 -7.31 3.92
C LEU A 59 -8.19 -6.40 4.01
N SER A 60 -9.26 -6.89 4.62
CA SER A 60 -10.45 -6.11 4.95
C SER A 60 -11.20 -6.74 6.11
N ALA A 61 -11.91 -5.91 6.89
CA ALA A 61 -12.71 -6.33 8.02
C ALA A 61 -13.89 -5.38 8.23
N ASP A 62 -14.94 -5.85 8.87
CA ASP A 62 -15.99 -5.04 9.49
C ASP A 62 -15.83 -4.97 11.02
N SER A 63 -15.09 -5.91 11.59
CA SER A 63 -14.73 -5.98 13.01
C SER A 63 -13.45 -6.80 13.21
N GLU A 64 -12.86 -6.73 14.40
CA GLU A 64 -11.71 -7.57 14.77
C GLU A 64 -12.04 -9.07 14.81
N ASN A 65 -13.28 -9.43 14.87
CA ASN A 65 -13.76 -10.82 14.87
C ASN A 65 -14.19 -11.30 13.48
N ASN A 66 -14.07 -10.47 12.45
CA ASN A 66 -14.42 -10.83 11.08
C ASN A 66 -13.46 -10.17 10.09
N ILE A 67 -12.30 -10.80 9.93
CA ILE A 67 -11.21 -10.33 9.06
C ILE A 67 -11.06 -11.28 7.88
N TRP A 68 -10.93 -10.73 6.70
CA TRP A 68 -10.68 -11.46 5.47
C TRP A 68 -9.36 -11.04 4.85
N ALA A 69 -8.59 -12.05 4.39
CA ALA A 69 -7.41 -11.86 3.58
C ALA A 69 -7.55 -12.64 2.28
N THR A 70 -7.15 -12.10 1.14
CA THR A 70 -7.19 -12.81 -0.15
C THR A 70 -5.80 -13.09 -0.67
N ALA A 71 -5.62 -14.27 -1.25
CA ALA A 71 -4.42 -14.62 -1.99
C ALA A 71 -4.37 -13.85 -3.31
N LEU A 72 -3.19 -13.32 -3.65
CA LEU A 72 -3.02 -12.58 -4.89
C LEU A 72 -3.15 -13.47 -6.13
N THR A 73 -2.63 -14.69 -6.09
CA THR A 73 -2.52 -15.58 -7.27
C THR A 73 -3.33 -16.86 -7.17
N ASN A 74 -3.97 -17.11 -6.03
CA ASN A 74 -4.75 -18.33 -5.78
C ASN A 74 -6.21 -17.96 -5.50
N SER A 75 -7.15 -18.79 -5.93
CA SER A 75 -8.58 -18.60 -5.66
C SER A 75 -8.93 -19.05 -4.24
N VAL A 76 -8.28 -18.46 -3.24
CA VAL A 76 -8.49 -18.77 -1.83
C VAL A 76 -8.44 -17.50 -0.99
N ALA A 77 -9.28 -17.43 0.02
CA ALA A 77 -9.24 -16.43 1.07
C ALA A 77 -8.95 -17.07 2.43
N LEU A 78 -8.40 -16.30 3.35
CA LEU A 78 -8.40 -16.58 4.78
C LEU A 78 -9.54 -15.81 5.43
N HIS A 79 -10.20 -16.44 6.36
CA HIS A 79 -11.22 -15.84 7.20
C HIS A 79 -10.89 -16.05 8.67
N PHE A 80 -10.80 -14.96 9.43
CA PHE A 80 -10.71 -14.96 10.88
C PHE A 80 -12.10 -14.72 11.48
N ASN A 81 -12.55 -15.64 12.33
CA ASN A 81 -13.87 -15.61 12.94
C ASN A 81 -13.88 -15.13 14.40
N GLY A 82 -12.82 -14.43 14.81
CA GLY A 82 -12.61 -13.99 16.19
C GLY A 82 -11.77 -14.95 17.03
N SER A 83 -11.50 -16.18 16.56
CA SER A 83 -10.70 -17.16 17.28
C SER A 83 -9.68 -17.88 16.42
N THR A 84 -10.02 -18.22 15.18
CA THR A 84 -9.15 -19.00 14.29
C THR A 84 -9.19 -18.49 12.86
N TRP A 85 -8.05 -18.63 12.17
CA TRP A 85 -7.92 -18.41 10.74
C TRP A 85 -8.21 -19.70 9.97
N THR A 86 -9.13 -19.64 9.02
CA THR A 86 -9.51 -20.77 8.17
C THR A 86 -9.45 -20.42 6.69
N LYS A 87 -9.18 -21.40 5.83
CA LYS A 87 -9.24 -21.21 4.37
C LYS A 87 -10.70 -21.22 3.90
N SER A 88 -11.04 -20.28 3.03
CA SER A 88 -12.32 -20.21 2.33
C SER A 88 -12.06 -20.32 0.82
N ALA A 89 -12.62 -21.33 0.18
CA ALA A 89 -12.50 -21.51 -1.26
C ALA A 89 -13.31 -20.44 -2.00
N MET A 90 -12.66 -19.74 -2.91
CA MET A 90 -13.28 -18.76 -3.80
C MET A 90 -13.64 -19.40 -5.15
N ALA A 91 -14.46 -18.73 -5.96
CA ALA A 91 -14.63 -19.12 -7.35
C ALA A 91 -13.31 -18.96 -8.11
N LYS A 92 -13.03 -19.85 -9.07
CA LYS A 92 -11.75 -19.82 -9.81
C LYS A 92 -11.51 -18.46 -10.45
N ALA A 93 -10.35 -17.90 -10.20
CA ALA A 93 -9.84 -16.68 -10.77
C ALA A 93 -8.33 -16.85 -11.01
N SER A 94 -7.74 -16.11 -11.94
CA SER A 94 -6.28 -16.08 -12.08
C SER A 94 -5.64 -15.17 -11.02
N ARG A 95 -6.39 -14.13 -10.60
CA ARG A 95 -5.93 -13.16 -9.61
C ARG A 95 -7.10 -12.60 -8.80
N VAL A 96 -6.89 -12.39 -7.49
CA VAL A 96 -7.78 -11.63 -6.61
C VAL A 96 -7.04 -10.43 -6.07
N ASN A 97 -7.40 -9.24 -6.53
CA ASN A 97 -6.65 -8.02 -6.25
C ASN A 97 -7.09 -7.33 -4.96
N LYS A 98 -8.40 -7.34 -4.67
CA LYS A 98 -8.95 -6.64 -3.51
C LYS A 98 -10.15 -7.35 -2.92
N VAL A 99 -10.28 -7.26 -1.60
CA VAL A 99 -11.46 -7.71 -0.83
C VAL A 99 -12.04 -6.53 -0.05
N ALA A 100 -13.37 -6.47 0.07
CA ALA A 100 -14.09 -5.54 0.93
C ALA A 100 -15.14 -6.28 1.75
N VAL A 101 -15.03 -6.23 3.06
CA VAL A 101 -15.98 -6.76 4.03
C VAL A 101 -17.02 -5.68 4.34
N ILE A 102 -18.28 -6.00 4.17
CA ILE A 102 -19.42 -5.13 4.51
C ILE A 102 -20.10 -5.67 5.74
N SER A 103 -20.23 -6.99 5.80
CA SER A 103 -20.77 -7.74 6.96
C SER A 103 -20.29 -9.19 6.88
N PRO A 104 -20.51 -10.03 7.92
CA PRO A 104 -20.11 -11.44 7.89
C PRO A 104 -20.73 -12.26 6.76
N THR A 105 -21.86 -11.81 6.19
CA THR A 105 -22.54 -12.47 5.07
C THR A 105 -22.54 -11.67 3.77
N ASN A 106 -21.75 -10.59 3.72
CA ASN A 106 -21.66 -9.73 2.54
C ASN A 106 -20.22 -9.25 2.35
N VAL A 107 -19.42 -10.06 1.66
CA VAL A 107 -18.03 -9.75 1.36
C VAL A 107 -17.85 -9.77 -0.16
N TRP A 108 -17.17 -8.79 -0.69
CA TRP A 108 -16.93 -8.64 -2.12
C TRP A 108 -15.45 -8.73 -2.44
N ALA A 109 -15.14 -9.29 -3.58
CA ALA A 109 -13.77 -9.33 -4.10
C ALA A 109 -13.74 -9.05 -5.59
N VAL A 110 -12.69 -8.39 -6.05
CA VAL A 110 -12.42 -8.11 -7.47
C VAL A 110 -11.05 -8.59 -7.89
N GLY A 111 -10.90 -8.89 -9.15
CA GLY A 111 -9.66 -9.33 -9.73
C GLY A 111 -9.80 -9.71 -11.21
N GLN A 112 -9.05 -10.72 -11.62
CA GLN A 112 -8.99 -11.21 -12.99
C GLN A 112 -9.59 -12.61 -13.08
N GLY A 113 -10.43 -12.85 -14.09
CA GLY A 113 -10.97 -14.17 -14.40
C GLY A 113 -9.91 -15.14 -14.92
N THR A 114 -10.27 -16.40 -15.08
CA THR A 114 -9.34 -17.49 -15.46
C THR A 114 -8.72 -17.35 -16.84
N ASN A 115 -9.27 -16.51 -17.70
CA ASN A 115 -8.75 -16.26 -19.05
C ASN A 115 -7.81 -15.05 -19.14
N ASP A 116 -7.50 -14.39 -18.01
CA ASP A 116 -6.65 -13.19 -17.91
C ASP A 116 -7.05 -12.02 -18.83
N LYS A 117 -8.23 -12.12 -19.45
CA LYS A 117 -8.75 -11.08 -20.35
C LYS A 117 -9.80 -10.22 -19.69
N PHE A 118 -10.66 -10.84 -18.85
CA PHE A 118 -11.79 -10.18 -18.24
C PHE A 118 -11.64 -10.14 -16.72
N SER A 119 -12.11 -9.05 -16.15
CA SER A 119 -12.25 -8.91 -14.71
C SER A 119 -13.23 -9.94 -14.13
N GLN A 120 -13.11 -10.22 -12.85
CA GLN A 120 -14.05 -11.04 -12.15
C GLN A 120 -14.43 -10.40 -10.82
N ILE A 121 -15.72 -10.27 -10.59
CA ILE A 121 -16.29 -9.83 -9.32
C ILE A 121 -16.90 -11.05 -8.63
N GLN A 122 -16.59 -11.21 -7.35
CA GLN A 122 -17.13 -12.30 -6.53
C GLN A 122 -17.78 -11.72 -5.27
N ARG A 123 -18.80 -12.41 -4.80
CA ARG A 123 -19.50 -12.10 -3.54
C ARG A 123 -19.60 -13.33 -2.66
N PHE A 124 -19.26 -13.19 -1.40
CA PHE A 124 -19.55 -14.16 -0.34
C PHE A 124 -20.89 -13.81 0.32
N ASN A 125 -21.79 -14.79 0.42
CA ASN A 125 -23.13 -14.61 0.93
C ASN A 125 -23.36 -15.18 2.34
N GLY A 126 -22.25 -15.45 3.06
CA GLY A 126 -22.29 -16.11 4.38
C GLY A 126 -22.04 -17.63 4.30
N SER A 127 -22.13 -18.25 3.13
CA SER A 127 -21.89 -19.68 2.95
C SER A 127 -20.89 -20.02 1.84
N ALA A 128 -20.92 -19.27 0.75
CA ALA A 128 -20.05 -19.55 -0.40
C ALA A 128 -19.75 -18.28 -1.21
N TRP A 129 -18.58 -18.28 -1.87
CA TRP A 129 -18.21 -17.30 -2.89
C TRP A 129 -18.88 -17.65 -4.23
N ARG A 130 -19.45 -16.64 -4.88
CA ARG A 130 -20.07 -16.75 -6.19
C ARG A 130 -19.63 -15.60 -7.08
N VAL A 131 -19.43 -15.90 -8.38
CA VAL A 131 -19.19 -14.87 -9.39
C VAL A 131 -20.47 -14.05 -9.58
N VAL A 132 -20.32 -12.75 -9.60
CA VAL A 132 -21.37 -11.78 -9.88
C VAL A 132 -21.15 -11.22 -11.29
N PRO A 133 -22.16 -11.20 -12.16
CA PRO A 133 -22.05 -10.61 -13.48
C PRO A 133 -21.67 -9.13 -13.42
N SER A 134 -20.73 -8.72 -14.26
CA SER A 134 -20.28 -7.34 -14.45
C SER A 134 -20.12 -7.05 -15.93
N PRO A 135 -20.04 -5.78 -16.35
CA PRO A 135 -19.76 -5.42 -17.73
C PRO A 135 -18.41 -5.97 -18.19
N HIS A 136 -18.30 -6.33 -19.48
CA HIS A 136 -17.05 -6.76 -20.09
C HIS A 136 -16.75 -5.94 -21.36
N PHE A 137 -15.49 -5.61 -21.56
CA PHE A 137 -15.01 -4.89 -22.71
C PHE A 137 -14.40 -5.85 -23.74
N THR A 138 -14.71 -5.66 -25.02
CA THR A 138 -14.26 -6.56 -26.09
C THR A 138 -12.74 -6.82 -26.10
N ASN A 139 -11.95 -5.82 -25.73
CA ASN A 139 -10.49 -5.90 -25.75
C ASN A 139 -9.87 -6.35 -24.42
N GLY A 140 -10.67 -6.40 -23.35
CA GLY A 140 -10.28 -6.81 -22.01
C GLY A 140 -10.29 -5.69 -20.99
N GLU A 141 -10.35 -6.08 -19.73
CA GLU A 141 -10.28 -5.19 -18.58
C GLU A 141 -9.74 -5.94 -17.36
N SER A 142 -9.32 -5.15 -16.35
CA SER A 142 -8.97 -5.63 -15.03
C SER A 142 -9.52 -4.70 -13.96
N LEU A 143 -10.01 -5.26 -12.86
CA LEU A 143 -10.38 -4.49 -11.67
C LEU A 143 -9.30 -4.68 -10.60
N ASN A 144 -8.74 -3.57 -10.11
CA ASN A 144 -7.60 -3.55 -9.20
C ASN A 144 -8.03 -3.32 -7.75
N SER A 145 -9.09 -2.54 -7.53
CA SER A 145 -9.59 -2.21 -6.19
C SER A 145 -11.09 -2.02 -6.17
N LEU A 146 -11.69 -2.13 -4.98
CA LEU A 146 -13.08 -1.79 -4.73
C LEU A 146 -13.26 -1.14 -3.36
N LYS A 147 -14.30 -0.30 -3.26
CA LYS A 147 -14.72 0.36 -2.02
C LYS A 147 -16.23 0.30 -1.89
N ALA A 148 -16.71 -0.31 -0.83
CA ALA A 148 -18.10 -0.21 -0.43
C ALA A 148 -18.32 1.11 0.33
N VAL A 149 -19.25 1.90 -0.12
CA VAL A 149 -19.75 3.10 0.55
C VAL A 149 -21.00 2.78 1.36
N ALA A 150 -21.79 1.83 0.84
CA ALA A 150 -22.92 1.21 1.50
C ALA A 150 -23.10 -0.22 0.95
N PRO A 151 -23.92 -1.08 1.58
CA PRO A 151 -24.14 -2.46 1.12
C PRO A 151 -24.66 -2.59 -0.32
N ASN A 152 -25.32 -1.56 -0.81
CA ASN A 152 -25.89 -1.45 -2.16
C ASN A 152 -25.24 -0.32 -2.99
N ASN A 153 -24.08 0.18 -2.56
CA ASN A 153 -23.36 1.25 -3.23
C ASN A 153 -21.86 0.96 -3.16
N ILE A 154 -21.33 0.30 -4.20
CA ILE A 154 -19.94 -0.18 -4.23
C ILE A 154 -19.30 0.29 -5.54
N PHE A 155 -18.12 0.86 -5.43
CA PHE A 155 -17.32 1.24 -6.59
C PHE A 155 -16.15 0.28 -6.75
N ALA A 156 -15.82 -0.08 -7.99
CA ALA A 156 -14.62 -0.81 -8.37
C ALA A 156 -13.86 -0.01 -9.41
N VAL A 157 -12.53 -0.05 -9.35
CA VAL A 157 -11.65 0.70 -10.23
C VAL A 157 -10.58 -0.19 -10.84
N GLY A 158 -10.10 0.21 -12.01
CA GLY A 158 -9.08 -0.55 -12.71
C GLY A 158 -8.75 0.05 -14.08
N VAL A 159 -8.64 -0.82 -15.06
CA VAL A 159 -8.23 -0.48 -16.43
C VAL A 159 -9.06 -1.26 -17.43
N SER A 160 -9.47 -0.61 -18.53
CA SER A 160 -10.00 -1.25 -19.74
C SER A 160 -9.05 -1.01 -20.91
N LEU A 161 -9.20 -1.81 -21.97
CA LEU A 161 -8.44 -1.65 -23.20
C LEU A 161 -9.35 -1.17 -24.34
N ASP A 162 -8.91 -0.11 -25.05
CA ASP A 162 -9.61 0.36 -26.24
C ASP A 162 -9.33 -0.52 -27.49
N GLY A 163 -9.88 -0.14 -28.64
CA GLY A 163 -9.69 -0.85 -29.92
C GLY A 163 -8.24 -0.91 -30.39
N LEU A 164 -7.37 -0.02 -29.95
CA LEU A 164 -5.94 0.01 -30.20
C LEU A 164 -5.12 -0.63 -29.08
N LYS A 165 -5.79 -1.22 -28.08
CA LYS A 165 -5.22 -1.77 -26.85
C LYS A 165 -4.51 -0.75 -25.97
N ASN A 166 -4.86 0.53 -26.09
CA ASN A 166 -4.43 1.51 -25.10
C ASN A 166 -5.16 1.28 -23.79
N ARG A 167 -4.47 1.49 -22.69
CA ARG A 167 -5.05 1.47 -21.34
C ARG A 167 -5.91 2.71 -21.12
N LEU A 168 -7.09 2.52 -20.55
CA LEU A 168 -8.01 3.58 -20.16
C LEU A 168 -8.48 3.34 -18.72
N PRO A 169 -8.59 4.39 -17.90
CA PRO A 169 -9.10 4.23 -16.55
C PRO A 169 -10.54 3.68 -16.57
N LEU A 170 -10.82 2.72 -15.72
CA LEU A 170 -12.11 2.07 -15.60
C LEU A 170 -12.69 2.30 -14.20
N VAL A 171 -13.96 2.68 -14.14
CA VAL A 171 -14.77 2.69 -12.91
C VAL A 171 -16.05 1.94 -13.18
N GLU A 172 -16.39 1.00 -12.31
CA GLU A 172 -17.67 0.33 -12.27
C GLU A 172 -18.38 0.63 -10.95
N HIS A 173 -19.70 0.69 -10.99
CA HIS A 173 -20.55 0.98 -9.85
C HIS A 173 -21.65 -0.07 -9.69
N PHE A 174 -21.76 -0.66 -8.51
CA PHE A 174 -22.89 -1.51 -8.09
C PHE A 174 -23.97 -0.65 -7.46
N ASP A 175 -25.13 -0.63 -8.09
CA ASP A 175 -26.29 0.19 -7.68
C ASP A 175 -27.26 -0.51 -6.72
N GLY A 176 -26.86 -1.68 -6.18
CA GLY A 176 -27.67 -2.55 -5.34
C GLY A 176 -28.34 -3.70 -6.12
N SER A 177 -28.35 -3.63 -7.45
CA SER A 177 -28.94 -4.66 -8.31
C SER A 177 -27.93 -5.22 -9.32
N LYS A 178 -27.14 -4.36 -9.95
CA LYS A 178 -26.19 -4.72 -11.00
C LYS A 178 -24.97 -3.80 -11.00
N TRP A 179 -23.90 -4.25 -11.65
CA TRP A 179 -22.73 -3.46 -11.95
C TRP A 179 -22.93 -2.69 -13.27
N ASN A 180 -22.55 -1.44 -13.28
CA ASN A 180 -22.63 -0.54 -14.44
C ASN A 180 -21.30 0.17 -14.63
N VAL A 181 -20.88 0.38 -15.88
CA VAL A 181 -19.73 1.24 -16.19
C VAL A 181 -20.07 2.69 -15.92
N VAL A 182 -19.17 3.40 -15.24
CA VAL A 182 -19.32 4.81 -14.95
C VAL A 182 -18.44 5.62 -15.90
N VAL A 183 -18.96 6.73 -16.41
CA VAL A 183 -18.20 7.63 -17.27
C VAL A 183 -17.14 8.36 -16.45
N VAL A 184 -15.88 8.23 -16.87
CA VAL A 184 -14.72 8.91 -16.30
C VAL A 184 -13.94 9.63 -17.40
N PRO A 185 -13.06 10.60 -17.07
CA PRO A 185 -12.20 11.24 -18.06
C PRO A 185 -11.40 10.20 -18.87
N ASN A 186 -11.42 10.32 -20.19
CA ASN A 186 -10.64 9.46 -21.07
C ASN A 186 -9.16 9.88 -21.03
N ILE A 187 -8.32 9.07 -20.41
CA ILE A 187 -6.89 9.34 -20.22
C ILE A 187 -6.11 8.15 -20.78
N THR A 188 -5.61 8.32 -21.99
CA THR A 188 -4.83 7.28 -22.68
C THR A 188 -3.58 6.90 -21.86
N GLY A 189 -3.36 5.61 -21.69
CA GLY A 189 -2.32 5.05 -20.84
C GLY A 189 -2.72 4.97 -19.35
N GLY A 190 -3.90 5.48 -18.97
CA GLY A 190 -4.34 5.54 -17.58
C GLY A 190 -4.78 4.19 -17.01
N GLU A 191 -4.40 3.93 -15.77
CA GLU A 191 -4.87 2.81 -14.95
C GLU A 191 -5.12 3.29 -13.53
N LEU A 192 -6.22 2.89 -12.94
CA LEU A 192 -6.54 3.13 -11.52
C LEU A 192 -6.15 1.91 -10.69
N THR A 193 -5.47 2.14 -9.58
CA THR A 193 -4.91 1.10 -8.70
C THR A 193 -5.67 0.95 -7.40
N ASP A 194 -6.15 2.06 -6.82
CA ASP A 194 -6.88 2.04 -5.55
C ASP A 194 -7.95 3.12 -5.48
N ILE A 195 -8.92 2.95 -4.54
CA ILE A 195 -10.07 3.83 -4.35
C ILE A 195 -10.36 4.01 -2.87
N ALA A 196 -10.65 5.24 -2.45
CA ALA A 196 -11.11 5.60 -1.12
C ALA A 196 -12.34 6.50 -1.19
N ALA A 197 -13.22 6.38 -0.21
CA ALA A 197 -14.44 7.18 -0.14
C ALA A 197 -14.57 7.81 1.25
N ILE A 198 -14.93 9.09 1.27
CA ILE A 198 -15.29 9.86 2.46
C ILE A 198 -16.80 9.77 2.64
N SER A 199 -17.53 9.89 1.54
CA SER A 199 -18.99 9.78 1.46
C SER A 199 -19.42 9.23 0.09
N PRO A 200 -20.69 8.93 -0.14
CA PRO A 200 -21.21 8.56 -1.46
C PRO A 200 -21.01 9.60 -2.55
N SER A 201 -20.76 10.86 -2.18
CA SER A 201 -20.54 11.97 -3.09
C SER A 201 -19.13 12.56 -3.03
N ASP A 202 -18.20 11.90 -2.33
CA ASP A 202 -16.81 12.33 -2.20
C ASP A 202 -15.89 11.11 -2.21
N ILE A 203 -15.39 10.78 -3.42
CA ILE A 203 -14.63 9.56 -3.66
C ILE A 203 -13.38 9.90 -4.46
N TRP A 204 -12.25 9.34 -4.05
CA TRP A 204 -10.97 9.47 -4.72
C TRP A 204 -10.50 8.14 -5.29
N ALA A 205 -10.03 8.17 -6.53
CA ALA A 205 -9.34 7.06 -7.15
C ALA A 205 -7.96 7.51 -7.62
N VAL A 206 -6.96 6.67 -7.37
CA VAL A 206 -5.56 6.96 -7.72
C VAL A 206 -4.98 5.88 -8.62
N GLY A 207 -3.88 6.22 -9.29
CA GLY A 207 -3.17 5.31 -10.16
C GLY A 207 -2.02 5.99 -10.88
N ALA A 208 -1.76 5.55 -12.10
CA ALA A 208 -0.71 6.13 -12.94
C ALA A 208 -1.09 6.10 -14.41
N THR A 209 -0.46 6.97 -15.19
CA THR A 209 -0.39 6.82 -16.65
C THR A 209 0.83 6.00 -17.03
N GLY A 210 0.72 5.18 -18.06
CA GLY A 210 1.85 4.43 -18.61
C GLY A 210 2.85 5.35 -19.33
N GLY A 211 4.01 4.78 -19.69
CA GLY A 211 5.09 5.44 -20.40
C GLY A 211 6.43 5.31 -19.71
N ALA A 212 7.48 5.88 -20.30
CA ALA A 212 8.83 5.85 -19.75
C ALA A 212 8.96 6.62 -18.41
N THR A 213 8.12 7.62 -18.21
CA THR A 213 7.98 8.38 -16.96
C THR A 213 6.53 8.37 -16.56
N PRO A 214 6.09 7.41 -15.73
CA PRO A 214 4.72 7.38 -15.23
C PRO A 214 4.36 8.67 -14.50
N ALA A 215 3.17 9.21 -14.80
CA ALA A 215 2.62 10.36 -14.10
C ALA A 215 1.46 9.90 -13.21
N ALA A 216 1.27 10.57 -12.08
CA ALA A 216 0.15 10.29 -11.21
C ALA A 216 -1.18 10.52 -11.94
N LEU A 217 -2.08 9.59 -11.74
CA LEU A 217 -3.47 9.68 -12.14
C LEU A 217 -4.33 9.77 -10.88
N THR A 218 -4.96 10.91 -10.67
CA THR A 218 -5.92 11.09 -9.58
C THR A 218 -7.25 11.55 -10.15
N LEU A 219 -8.31 10.86 -9.79
CA LEU A 219 -9.68 11.18 -10.13
C LEU A 219 -10.48 11.45 -8.86
N HIS A 220 -11.33 12.44 -8.90
CA HIS A 220 -12.25 12.80 -7.82
C HIS A 220 -13.70 12.79 -8.30
N PHE A 221 -14.56 12.10 -7.55
CA PHE A 221 -16.02 12.11 -7.72
C PHE A 221 -16.66 13.06 -6.73
N ASN A 222 -17.38 14.05 -7.24
CA ASN A 222 -18.04 15.09 -6.43
C ASN A 222 -19.54 14.81 -6.19
N GLY A 223 -19.98 13.57 -6.39
CA GLY A 223 -21.39 13.19 -6.30
C GLY A 223 -22.16 13.29 -7.62
N GLN A 224 -21.60 13.95 -8.64
CA GLN A 224 -22.23 14.11 -9.95
C GLN A 224 -21.35 13.56 -11.07
N GLN A 225 -20.06 13.86 -11.04
CA GLN A 225 -19.11 13.45 -12.08
C GLN A 225 -17.72 13.19 -11.53
N TRP A 226 -16.97 12.36 -12.24
CA TRP A 226 -15.55 12.18 -12.04
C TRP A 226 -14.75 13.24 -12.80
N SER A 227 -13.77 13.82 -12.15
CA SER A 227 -12.85 14.79 -12.76
C SER A 227 -11.42 14.44 -12.43
N ARG A 228 -10.49 14.75 -13.36
CA ARG A 228 -9.06 14.62 -13.09
C ARG A 228 -8.59 15.77 -12.21
N VAL A 229 -7.82 15.43 -11.18
CA VAL A 229 -7.13 16.39 -10.32
C VAL A 229 -5.63 16.29 -10.58
N SER A 230 -4.92 17.40 -10.67
CA SER A 230 -3.46 17.37 -10.89
C SER A 230 -2.74 16.94 -9.63
N ALA A 231 -1.76 16.05 -9.78
CA ALA A 231 -0.91 15.54 -8.71
C ALA A 231 0.56 15.51 -9.17
N PRO A 232 1.55 15.48 -8.27
CA PRO A 232 2.96 15.29 -8.62
C PRO A 232 3.21 14.01 -9.41
N SER A 233 4.38 13.91 -10.08
CA SER A 233 4.67 12.74 -10.94
C SER A 233 5.11 11.54 -10.12
N ALA A 234 4.26 10.51 -10.07
CA ALA A 234 4.51 9.24 -9.39
C ALA A 234 3.59 8.15 -9.95
N SER A 235 3.86 6.90 -9.61
CA SER A 235 2.88 5.80 -9.69
C SER A 235 2.25 5.65 -8.31
N LEU A 236 1.00 6.11 -8.16
CA LEU A 236 0.25 5.96 -6.92
C LEU A 236 -0.38 4.57 -6.87
N LEU A 237 -0.18 3.83 -5.78
CA LEU A 237 -0.61 2.45 -5.64
C LEU A 237 -1.74 2.27 -4.63
N ALA A 238 -1.82 3.16 -3.64
CA ALA A 238 -2.81 3.08 -2.58
C ALA A 238 -3.29 4.47 -2.17
N VAL A 239 -4.53 4.55 -1.68
CA VAL A 239 -5.15 5.79 -1.21
C VAL A 239 -5.98 5.55 0.05
N THR A 240 -5.95 6.52 0.97
CA THR A 240 -6.83 6.59 2.16
C THR A 240 -7.37 8.00 2.31
N ALA A 241 -8.61 8.13 2.78
CA ALA A 241 -9.29 9.41 2.89
C ALA A 241 -9.94 9.56 4.27
N LEU A 242 -9.66 10.67 4.92
CA LEU A 242 -10.18 11.02 6.24
C LEU A 242 -11.25 12.12 6.16
N ALA A 243 -11.05 13.09 5.28
CA ALA A 243 -11.94 14.22 5.06
C ALA A 243 -11.73 14.79 3.65
N THR A 244 -12.65 15.64 3.18
CA THR A 244 -12.61 16.30 1.87
C THR A 244 -11.30 17.06 1.61
N ASN A 245 -10.64 17.52 2.66
CA ASN A 245 -9.36 18.23 2.63
C ASN A 245 -8.20 17.43 3.24
N ASN A 246 -8.38 16.12 3.44
CA ASN A 246 -7.37 15.27 4.06
C ASN A 246 -7.39 13.87 3.44
N VAL A 247 -6.69 13.72 2.30
CA VAL A 247 -6.56 12.46 1.57
C VAL A 247 -5.07 12.19 1.35
N TRP A 248 -4.66 10.95 1.57
CA TRP A 248 -3.26 10.51 1.45
C TRP A 248 -3.14 9.41 0.42
N ALA A 249 -2.10 9.47 -0.39
CA ALA A 249 -1.77 8.45 -1.36
C ALA A 249 -0.30 8.05 -1.21
N ALA A 250 -0.04 6.76 -1.47
CA ALA A 250 1.31 6.21 -1.42
C ALA A 250 1.62 5.41 -2.68
N GLY A 251 2.90 5.27 -3.00
CA GLY A 251 3.34 4.53 -4.17
C GLY A 251 4.84 4.61 -4.38
N VAL A 252 5.24 4.80 -5.63
CA VAL A 252 6.65 4.85 -6.03
C VAL A 252 6.91 5.91 -7.09
N GLN A 253 8.03 6.60 -6.96
CA GLN A 253 8.59 7.41 -8.03
C GLN A 253 9.77 6.66 -8.66
N LEU A 254 9.65 6.33 -9.93
CA LEU A 254 10.61 5.49 -10.65
C LEU A 254 12.05 6.04 -10.50
N GLY A 255 12.96 5.19 -10.00
CA GLY A 255 14.36 5.52 -9.76
C GLY A 255 14.62 6.46 -8.57
N ARG A 256 13.60 6.78 -7.76
CA ARG A 256 13.72 7.63 -6.57
C ARG A 256 13.19 6.98 -5.28
N GLY A 257 12.47 5.86 -5.40
CA GLY A 257 11.92 5.12 -4.27
C GLY A 257 10.49 5.50 -3.90
N PRO A 258 10.09 5.25 -2.65
CA PRO A 258 8.72 5.44 -2.20
C PRO A 258 8.29 6.91 -2.24
N VAL A 259 7.02 7.15 -2.45
CA VAL A 259 6.42 8.48 -2.44
C VAL A 259 5.14 8.46 -1.64
N ILE A 260 4.93 9.52 -0.87
CA ILE A 260 3.67 9.81 -0.18
C ILE A 260 3.20 11.20 -0.62
N GLU A 261 1.95 11.29 -1.00
CA GLU A 261 1.31 12.55 -1.38
C GLU A 261 0.10 12.82 -0.50
N HIS A 262 -0.10 14.09 -0.16
CA HIS A 262 -1.22 14.57 0.66
C HIS A 262 -2.03 15.62 -0.10
N TRP A 263 -3.34 15.41 -0.17
CA TRP A 263 -4.33 16.37 -0.61
C TRP A 263 -4.82 17.20 0.57
N ASN A 264 -4.65 18.50 0.50
CA ASN A 264 -4.98 19.45 1.57
C ASN A 264 -6.30 20.23 1.35
N GLY A 265 -7.12 19.75 0.41
CA GLY A 265 -8.35 20.44 -0.01
C GLY A 265 -8.17 21.34 -1.24
N THR A 266 -6.95 21.67 -1.64
CA THR A 266 -6.65 22.54 -2.78
C THR A 266 -5.65 21.94 -3.76
N ALA A 267 -4.66 21.20 -3.29
CA ALA A 267 -3.62 20.61 -4.12
C ALA A 267 -3.02 19.35 -3.48
N TRP A 268 -2.60 18.42 -4.31
CA TRP A 268 -1.73 17.31 -3.93
C TRP A 268 -0.29 17.83 -3.75
N LYS A 269 0.37 17.42 -2.68
CA LYS A 269 1.76 17.75 -2.40
C LYS A 269 2.50 16.52 -1.93
N VAL A 270 3.76 16.37 -2.38
CA VAL A 270 4.65 15.35 -1.84
C VAL A 270 4.95 15.68 -0.38
N VAL A 271 4.84 14.69 0.47
CA VAL A 271 5.25 14.75 1.88
C VAL A 271 6.53 13.93 2.02
N THR A 272 7.53 14.49 2.69
CA THR A 272 8.81 13.82 2.91
C THR A 272 8.58 12.56 3.75
N SER A 273 9.05 11.43 3.24
CA SER A 273 9.08 10.12 3.89
C SER A 273 10.54 9.73 4.11
N PRO A 274 10.85 8.91 5.12
CA PRO A 274 12.20 8.40 5.29
C PRO A 274 12.60 7.58 4.06
N THR A 275 13.58 8.06 3.31
CA THR A 275 14.07 7.36 2.12
C THR A 275 15.10 6.32 2.53
N ILE A 276 14.84 5.04 2.20
CA ILE A 276 15.74 3.94 2.53
C ILE A 276 16.45 3.44 1.28
N ASP A 277 15.71 3.17 0.22
CA ASP A 277 16.22 2.60 -1.02
C ASP A 277 15.43 3.11 -2.23
N ALA A 278 16.13 3.38 -3.34
CA ALA A 278 15.51 3.84 -4.58
C ALA A 278 14.61 2.79 -5.25
N SER A 279 14.72 1.52 -4.87
CA SER A 279 13.86 0.42 -5.32
C SER A 279 12.71 0.10 -4.37
N ALA A 280 12.64 0.76 -3.21
CA ALA A 280 11.55 0.58 -2.26
C ALA A 280 10.23 1.11 -2.82
N VAL A 281 9.13 0.48 -2.41
CA VAL A 281 7.77 0.79 -2.86
C VAL A 281 6.81 0.74 -1.67
N LEU A 282 5.86 1.67 -1.60
CA LEU A 282 4.74 1.61 -0.67
C LEU A 282 3.49 1.11 -1.41
N ASN A 283 3.01 -0.07 -1.04
CA ASN A 283 1.88 -0.77 -1.69
C ASN A 283 0.54 -0.50 -1.01
N SER A 284 0.55 -0.06 0.23
CA SER A 284 -0.67 0.17 1.02
C SER A 284 -0.51 1.37 1.94
N ILE A 285 -1.60 2.11 2.15
CA ILE A 285 -1.70 3.21 3.12
C ILE A 285 -3.05 3.14 3.82
N ARG A 286 -3.08 3.35 5.14
CA ARG A 286 -4.30 3.37 5.96
C ARG A 286 -4.19 4.43 7.03
N ALA A 287 -5.23 5.23 7.16
CA ALA A 287 -5.35 6.23 8.21
C ALA A 287 -6.27 5.75 9.33
N ILE A 288 -5.81 5.89 10.56
CA ILE A 288 -6.60 5.73 11.78
C ILE A 288 -7.17 7.10 12.18
N SER A 289 -6.35 8.12 12.13
CA SER A 289 -6.71 9.52 12.40
C SER A 289 -5.82 10.47 11.57
N PRO A 290 -6.05 11.80 11.59
CA PRO A 290 -5.18 12.76 10.92
C PRO A 290 -3.71 12.74 11.39
N ASN A 291 -3.47 12.27 12.61
CA ASN A 291 -2.15 12.19 13.23
C ASN A 291 -1.66 10.74 13.41
N ASP A 292 -2.31 9.80 12.75
CA ASP A 292 -2.01 8.38 12.90
C ASP A 292 -2.33 7.68 11.56
N ILE A 293 -1.29 7.57 10.71
CA ILE A 293 -1.41 6.99 9.37
C ILE A 293 -0.25 6.02 9.15
N TRP A 294 -0.57 4.87 8.62
CA TRP A 294 0.37 3.80 8.35
C TRP A 294 0.51 3.54 6.87
N ALA A 295 1.74 3.35 6.42
CA ALA A 295 2.06 2.90 5.06
C ALA A 295 2.94 1.66 5.11
N ALA A 296 2.74 0.73 4.18
CA ALA A 296 3.54 -0.49 4.13
C ALA A 296 3.85 -0.91 2.69
N GLY A 297 4.99 -1.59 2.57
CA GLY A 297 5.47 -2.04 1.27
C GLY A 297 6.70 -2.93 1.37
N CYS A 298 7.58 -2.84 0.40
CA CYS A 298 8.84 -3.57 0.38
C CYS A 298 10.03 -2.61 0.37
N ASN A 299 11.04 -2.97 1.11
CA ASN A 299 12.36 -2.36 1.06
C ASN A 299 13.23 -3.19 0.10
N ALA A 300 13.88 -2.56 -0.87
CA ALA A 300 14.65 -3.25 -1.92
C ALA A 300 13.81 -4.33 -2.66
N CYS A 301 12.70 -3.91 -3.27
CA CYS A 301 11.84 -4.78 -4.04
C CYS A 301 12.58 -5.39 -5.24
N GLY A 302 12.70 -6.72 -5.27
CA GLY A 302 13.43 -7.46 -6.32
C GLY A 302 14.70 -8.15 -5.85
N ASP A 303 15.21 -7.84 -4.66
CA ASP A 303 16.31 -8.60 -4.06
C ASP A 303 15.76 -9.84 -3.34
N VAL A 304 15.73 -10.94 -4.08
CA VAL A 304 15.21 -12.25 -3.59
C VAL A 304 16.21 -12.99 -2.69
N GLY A 305 17.42 -12.49 -2.53
CA GLY A 305 18.50 -13.13 -1.76
C GLY A 305 18.76 -12.51 -0.39
N GLY A 306 18.17 -11.36 -0.10
CA GLY A 306 18.40 -10.59 1.12
C GLY A 306 17.42 -10.93 2.25
N SER A 307 17.81 -10.58 3.49
CA SER A 307 16.91 -10.61 4.66
C SER A 307 16.28 -9.24 4.88
N ASN A 308 15.67 -8.67 3.82
CA ASN A 308 15.08 -7.33 3.89
C ASN A 308 13.76 -7.36 4.67
N PRO A 309 13.62 -6.54 5.74
CA PRO A 309 12.35 -6.41 6.45
C PRO A 309 11.28 -5.77 5.55
N ALA A 310 10.00 -5.97 5.87
CA ALA A 310 8.94 -5.19 5.26
C ALA A 310 9.15 -3.71 5.56
N LEU A 311 8.93 -2.85 4.57
CA LEU A 311 8.89 -1.41 4.81
C LEU A 311 7.59 -1.07 5.51
N ILE A 312 7.66 -0.51 6.71
CA ILE A 312 6.51 0.00 7.46
C ILE A 312 6.85 1.42 7.90
N GLU A 313 6.00 2.37 7.54
CA GLU A 313 6.15 3.78 7.93
C GLU A 313 4.92 4.24 8.70
N HIS A 314 5.13 5.12 9.68
CA HIS A 314 4.11 5.71 10.51
C HIS A 314 4.20 7.24 10.50
N TRP A 315 3.06 7.90 10.31
CA TRP A 315 2.85 9.34 10.45
C TRP A 315 2.26 9.67 11.82
N ASP A 316 2.96 10.46 12.60
CA ASP A 316 2.60 10.86 13.97
C ASP A 316 1.85 12.21 14.05
N GLY A 317 1.44 12.75 12.91
CA GLY A 317 0.84 14.07 12.79
C GLY A 317 1.83 15.17 12.41
N THR A 318 3.15 14.90 12.47
CA THR A 318 4.20 15.87 12.17
C THR A 318 5.22 15.35 11.14
N ALA A 319 5.59 14.08 11.23
CA ALA A 319 6.58 13.47 10.37
C ALA A 319 6.31 11.98 10.14
N TRP A 320 6.78 11.46 8.99
CA TRP A 320 6.85 10.04 8.72
C TRP A 320 8.13 9.46 9.34
N SER A 321 8.02 8.33 9.98
CA SER A 321 9.14 7.57 10.54
C SER A 321 9.05 6.10 10.18
N ILE A 322 10.20 5.41 10.10
CA ILE A 322 10.23 3.96 9.87
C ILE A 322 9.86 3.27 11.19
N ASN A 323 8.88 2.39 11.11
CA ASN A 323 8.57 1.47 12.20
C ASN A 323 9.24 0.11 11.94
N PRO A 324 10.03 -0.43 12.86
CA PRO A 324 10.69 -1.71 12.68
C PRO A 324 9.69 -2.84 12.42
N SER A 325 10.00 -3.72 11.48
CA SER A 325 9.27 -4.97 11.28
C SER A 325 10.15 -6.18 11.66
N PRO A 326 9.56 -7.32 12.04
CA PRO A 326 10.32 -8.54 12.24
C PRO A 326 11.12 -8.91 10.98
N VAL A 327 12.33 -9.43 11.18
CA VAL A 327 13.18 -9.91 10.08
C VAL A 327 12.94 -11.41 9.88
N GLN A 328 12.78 -11.82 8.63
CA GLN A 328 12.71 -13.23 8.24
C GLN A 328 13.72 -13.50 7.13
N LEU A 329 14.29 -14.71 7.12
CA LEU A 329 15.17 -15.15 6.03
C LEU A 329 14.42 -15.12 4.70
N GLY A 330 15.00 -14.47 3.70
CA GLY A 330 14.45 -14.39 2.35
C GLY A 330 13.71 -13.09 2.02
N GLY A 331 13.58 -12.16 2.97
CA GLY A 331 12.94 -10.85 2.76
C GLY A 331 11.41 -10.88 2.81
N LEU A 332 10.82 -9.73 3.15
CA LEU A 332 9.38 -9.54 3.27
C LEU A 332 8.90 -8.44 2.33
N ALA A 333 7.77 -8.66 1.66
CA ALA A 333 7.06 -7.64 0.92
C ALA A 333 5.62 -7.52 1.42
N ALA A 334 5.30 -6.39 2.02
CA ALA A 334 3.94 -6.09 2.47
C ALA A 334 3.11 -5.56 1.29
N ASN A 335 1.88 -6.09 1.14
CA ASN A 335 0.94 -5.67 0.11
C ASN A 335 -0.30 -5.01 0.70
N ALA A 336 -0.63 -5.34 1.95
CA ALA A 336 -1.90 -4.94 2.54
C ALA A 336 -1.72 -4.47 3.99
N LEU A 337 -2.43 -3.42 4.33
CA LEU A 337 -2.63 -2.91 5.69
C LEU A 337 -4.11 -2.97 6.06
N LEU A 338 -4.37 -3.28 7.32
CA LEU A 338 -5.68 -3.15 7.94
C LEU A 338 -5.49 -2.54 9.32
N THR A 339 -6.30 -1.57 9.67
CA THR A 339 -6.22 -0.85 10.95
C THR A 339 -7.56 -0.85 11.65
N PHE A 340 -7.53 -0.93 12.99
CA PHE A 340 -8.70 -0.85 13.85
C PHE A 340 -8.56 0.37 14.78
N PRO A 341 -9.30 1.47 14.51
CA PRO A 341 -9.12 2.73 15.23
C PRO A 341 -9.37 2.66 16.74
N LEU A 342 -10.30 1.80 17.19
CA LEU A 342 -10.67 1.72 18.60
C LEU A 342 -9.62 1.00 19.47
N THR A 343 -9.01 -0.04 18.93
CA THR A 343 -8.01 -0.87 19.64
C THR A 343 -6.60 -0.56 19.23
N LYS A 344 -6.43 0.33 18.22
CA LYS A 344 -5.15 0.69 17.63
C LYS A 344 -4.37 -0.52 17.10
N ARG A 345 -5.09 -1.54 16.71
CA ARG A 345 -4.52 -2.76 16.16
C ARG A 345 -4.26 -2.61 14.68
N ILE A 346 -3.09 -3.07 14.25
CA ILE A 346 -2.60 -2.95 12.88
C ILE A 346 -2.22 -4.34 12.38
N TYR A 347 -2.75 -4.73 11.24
CA TYR A 347 -2.32 -5.93 10.52
C TYR A 347 -1.57 -5.55 9.26
N VAL A 348 -0.46 -6.25 9.01
CA VAL A 348 0.36 -6.14 7.80
C VAL A 348 0.43 -7.51 7.15
N GLY A 349 -0.07 -7.61 5.93
CA GLY A 349 -0.09 -8.86 5.17
C GLY A 349 0.70 -8.76 3.86
N GLY A 350 1.30 -9.87 3.46
CA GLY A 350 2.10 -9.92 2.26
C GLY A 350 2.67 -11.31 1.97
N PHE A 351 3.88 -11.35 1.46
CA PHE A 351 4.58 -12.59 1.20
C PHE A 351 6.06 -12.49 1.62
N ALA A 352 6.58 -13.63 2.04
CA ALA A 352 7.98 -13.83 2.35
C ALA A 352 8.64 -14.58 1.18
N PHE A 353 9.79 -14.11 0.75
CA PHE A 353 10.64 -14.83 -0.20
C PHE A 353 11.48 -15.88 0.54
N SER A 354 11.64 -17.06 -0.05
CA SER A 354 12.57 -18.06 0.41
C SER A 354 13.16 -18.82 -0.77
N SER A 355 14.23 -19.57 -0.55
CA SER A 355 14.81 -20.48 -1.56
C SER A 355 13.84 -21.57 -2.01
N PHE A 356 12.75 -21.80 -1.27
CA PHE A 356 11.72 -22.80 -1.56
C PHE A 356 10.45 -22.20 -2.20
N GLY A 357 10.42 -20.89 -2.46
CA GLY A 357 9.29 -20.17 -3.04
C GLY A 357 8.75 -19.06 -2.12
N ALA A 358 7.61 -18.48 -2.52
CA ALA A 358 6.92 -17.49 -1.72
C ALA A 358 5.89 -18.13 -0.81
N SER A 359 5.82 -17.66 0.44
CA SER A 359 4.78 -18.01 1.41
C SER A 359 4.08 -16.76 1.94
N SER A 360 2.81 -16.88 2.32
CA SER A 360 2.10 -15.76 2.93
C SER A 360 2.60 -15.46 4.33
N PHE A 361 2.65 -14.18 4.71
CA PHE A 361 2.78 -13.77 6.10
C PHE A 361 1.67 -12.81 6.51
N LEU A 362 1.35 -12.82 7.78
CA LEU A 362 0.54 -11.84 8.46
C LEU A 362 1.26 -11.42 9.74
N MET A 363 1.36 -10.13 9.97
CA MET A 363 1.89 -9.55 11.20
C MET A 363 0.81 -8.72 11.88
N GLU A 364 0.85 -8.66 13.18
CA GLU A 364 -0.01 -7.86 14.03
C GLU A 364 0.84 -6.98 14.95
N GLY A 365 0.44 -5.74 15.13
CA GLY A 365 0.97 -4.80 16.10
C GLY A 365 -0.15 -4.04 16.78
N VAL A 366 0.12 -3.52 17.99
CA VAL A 366 -0.80 -2.67 18.74
C VAL A 366 -0.02 -1.42 19.18
N GLU A 367 -0.55 -0.24 18.86
CA GLU A 367 0.00 1.06 19.22
C GLU A 367 -0.26 1.44 20.68
#